data_daab8da907852f3c4668aa111a4d48b7
#
_entry.id   daab8da907852f3c4668aa111a4d48b7
#
_cell.length_a   1.000
_cell.length_b   1.000
_cell.length_c   1.000
_cell.angle_alpha   90.00
_cell.angle_beta   90.00
_cell.angle_gamma   90.00
#
_symmetry.space_group_name_H-M   'P 1'
#
loop_
_entity.id
_entity.type
_entity.pdbx_description
1 polymer ?
#
loop_
_entity_poly.entity_id
_entity_poly.type
_entity_poly.pdbx_seq_one_letter_code
_entity_poly.pdbx_strand_id
1 'polypeptide(L)'
;MQKLPGGKSSLLFVITVAVAVLAGVLLYAQPGRAKPSIKIGVLHSLTGTMASSEAPLVDAVRLAVEEANASGGVNGRMIEMVVEDCRSDAAYCAQQAEKLITREGVHALFGCWTSACRKAVKPVVEKHHHLLFYPVQYEGLEQSPDIIYTGAAPNQQIIPMALWALQRKGKRFYLIGSDYIFPRTANLIVKDLLHAQGGQLLGERYLPLGASDMAAAVKEIAAQRPDFVLNTLNGDSNQHFFRALQAAGITADKTPVFSTSIAEVELATMGRDLMAGHYAAWGYFQSLDNAENKAFVERFKQRFGRERVLDDPMEASYVGVKLWVEAARSQDQTDLVLLKIVLTQQTLRTPQGIVAVDYDTQHLWKKAYIGKARVDGQFEIVWQSAQPIHPAPFPFYRSPAEWLAMQQALPEVLP
;
A
#
# COMPACT_ATOMS: atom_id res chain seq x y z
N MET A 1 64.29 55.66 40.63
CA MET A 1 63.03 54.97 40.96
C MET A 1 62.00 55.26 39.89
N GLN A 2 61.85 54.36 38.94
CA GLN A 2 60.87 54.46 37.87
C GLN A 2 59.59 53.71 38.30
N LYS A 3 58.46 54.42 38.33
CA LYS A 3 57.15 53.87 38.62
C LYS A 3 56.61 53.18 37.36
N LEU A 4 56.33 51.90 37.48
CA LEU A 4 55.59 51.11 36.44
C LEU A 4 54.13 51.62 36.34
N PRO A 5 53.61 51.82 35.14
CA PRO A 5 52.22 52.24 34.94
C PRO A 5 51.24 51.08 35.15
N GLY A 6 50.24 51.43 35.83
CA GLY A 6 49.17 50.71 36.47
C GLY A 6 48.43 49.63 35.80
N GLY A 7 48.10 48.63 36.60
CA GLY A 7 47.31 47.42 36.34
C GLY A 7 45.83 47.61 35.99
N LYS A 8 45.34 48.80 35.65
CA LYS A 8 43.94 49.03 35.26
C LYS A 8 43.65 48.72 33.78
N SER A 9 44.62 48.91 32.88
CA SER A 9 44.46 48.64 31.43
C SER A 9 44.45 47.14 31.12
N SER A 10 45.22 46.33 31.86
CA SER A 10 45.29 44.89 31.64
C SER A 10 44.00 44.18 32.10
N LEU A 11 43.38 44.66 33.17
CA LEU A 11 42.12 44.11 33.70
C LEU A 11 40.95 44.39 32.74
N LEU A 12 40.91 45.59 32.15
CA LEU A 12 39.88 45.98 31.18
C LEU A 12 40.00 45.13 29.89
N PHE A 13 41.22 44.88 29.40
CA PHE A 13 41.45 44.04 28.24
C PHE A 13 41.04 42.58 28.44
N VAL A 14 41.33 41.98 29.60
CA VAL A 14 40.93 40.62 29.94
C VAL A 14 39.40 40.50 30.06
N ILE A 15 38.73 41.50 30.63
CA ILE A 15 37.26 41.50 30.71
C ILE A 15 36.64 41.61 29.30
N THR A 16 37.19 42.45 28.42
CA THR A 16 36.67 42.63 27.07
C THR A 16 36.83 41.33 26.25
N VAL A 17 37.96 40.65 26.37
CA VAL A 17 38.20 39.36 25.67
C VAL A 17 37.27 38.28 26.23
N ALA A 18 37.10 38.20 27.56
CA ALA A 18 36.20 37.23 28.19
C ALA A 18 34.72 37.46 27.75
N VAL A 19 34.26 38.71 27.67
CA VAL A 19 32.91 39.05 27.21
C VAL A 19 32.74 38.72 25.73
N ALA A 20 33.76 38.99 24.89
CA ALA A 20 33.74 38.63 23.45
C ALA A 20 33.71 37.12 23.24
N VAL A 21 34.48 36.34 24.02
CA VAL A 21 34.45 34.87 23.98
C VAL A 21 33.11 34.34 24.49
N LEU A 22 32.56 34.89 25.57
CA LEU A 22 31.25 34.50 26.12
C LEU A 22 30.11 34.84 25.13
N ALA A 23 30.16 35.99 24.48
CA ALA A 23 29.22 36.39 23.42
C ALA A 23 29.36 35.49 22.18
N GLY A 24 30.59 35.14 21.81
CA GLY A 24 30.86 34.17 20.72
C GLY A 24 30.32 32.78 21.04
N VAL A 25 30.51 32.28 22.25
CA VAL A 25 29.95 31.01 22.72
C VAL A 25 28.42 31.06 22.80
N LEU A 26 27.84 32.16 23.25
CA LEU A 26 26.37 32.37 23.30
C LEU A 26 25.77 32.51 21.89
N LEU A 27 26.48 33.09 20.91
CA LEU A 27 26.07 33.17 19.53
C LEU A 27 26.18 31.77 18.82
N TYR A 28 27.18 30.98 19.21
CA TYR A 28 27.36 29.62 18.71
C TYR A 28 26.40 28.62 19.38
N ALA A 29 25.96 28.92 20.60
CA ALA A 29 25.01 28.13 21.40
C ALA A 29 23.55 28.59 21.22
N GLN A 30 23.23 29.44 20.24
CA GLN A 30 21.84 29.66 19.89
C GLN A 30 21.29 28.28 19.43
N PRO A 31 20.26 27.74 20.11
CA PRO A 31 19.61 26.54 19.64
C PRO A 31 19.19 26.80 18.20
N GLY A 32 19.77 26.05 17.27
CA GLY A 32 19.57 26.25 15.83
C GLY A 32 18.08 26.42 15.57
N ARG A 33 17.74 27.49 14.87
CA ARG A 33 16.35 27.77 14.49
C ARG A 33 15.80 26.48 13.86
N ALA A 34 14.76 25.89 14.46
CA ALA A 34 14.21 24.63 14.00
C ALA A 34 13.98 24.72 12.49
N LYS A 35 14.58 23.80 11.74
CA LYS A 35 14.41 23.76 10.28
C LYS A 35 12.91 23.63 9.97
N PRO A 36 12.38 24.28 8.91
CA PRO A 36 10.96 24.14 8.57
C PRO A 36 10.63 22.67 8.31
N SER A 37 9.43 22.23 8.73
CA SER A 37 8.94 20.87 8.51
C SER A 37 8.88 20.50 7.02
N ILE A 38 8.89 19.21 6.72
CA ILE A 38 8.62 18.66 5.40
C ILE A 38 7.21 18.13 5.41
N LYS A 39 6.36 18.60 4.52
CA LYS A 39 5.01 18.08 4.38
C LYS A 39 4.96 16.88 3.45
N ILE A 40 4.18 15.86 3.81
CA ILE A 40 3.75 14.77 2.93
C ILE A 40 2.24 14.75 2.85
N GLY A 41 1.70 14.38 1.67
CA GLY A 41 0.27 14.25 1.45
C GLY A 41 -0.18 12.81 1.61
N VAL A 42 -1.34 12.61 2.25
CA VAL A 42 -1.96 11.29 2.43
C VAL A 42 -3.35 11.33 1.81
N LEU A 43 -3.58 10.44 0.84
CA LEU A 43 -4.79 10.38 0.02
C LEU A 43 -5.48 9.04 0.24
N HIS A 44 -6.49 8.99 1.10
CA HIS A 44 -7.31 7.80 1.35
C HIS A 44 -8.78 8.17 1.55
N SER A 45 -9.66 7.25 1.20
CA SER A 45 -11.10 7.41 1.47
C SER A 45 -11.36 7.17 2.96
N LEU A 46 -11.71 8.24 3.66
CA LEU A 46 -12.12 8.20 5.08
C LEU A 46 -13.65 8.09 5.21
N THR A 47 -14.36 8.31 4.10
CA THR A 47 -15.80 8.18 3.96
C THR A 47 -16.16 7.42 2.69
N GLY A 48 -17.40 6.90 2.61
CA GLY A 48 -17.88 6.08 1.49
C GLY A 48 -17.54 4.60 1.63
N THR A 49 -17.81 3.82 0.58
CA THR A 49 -17.74 2.34 0.58
C THR A 49 -16.33 1.77 0.81
N MET A 50 -15.27 2.56 0.55
CA MET A 50 -13.89 2.15 0.76
C MET A 50 -13.33 2.53 2.14
N ALA A 51 -14.09 3.27 2.95
CA ALA A 51 -13.59 3.82 4.22
C ALA A 51 -13.10 2.73 5.20
N SER A 52 -13.78 1.59 5.27
CA SER A 52 -13.40 0.48 6.15
C SER A 52 -12.02 -0.10 5.83
N SER A 53 -11.66 -0.13 4.54
CA SER A 53 -10.36 -0.63 4.07
C SER A 53 -9.28 0.47 4.11
N GLU A 54 -9.62 1.71 3.75
CA GLU A 54 -8.63 2.77 3.52
C GLU A 54 -8.27 3.59 4.76
N ALA A 55 -9.23 3.86 5.67
CA ALA A 55 -8.95 4.67 6.85
C ALA A 55 -7.81 4.10 7.74
N PRO A 56 -7.68 2.77 7.93
CA PRO A 56 -6.58 2.20 8.70
C PRO A 56 -5.17 2.47 8.13
N LEU A 57 -5.05 2.71 6.82
CA LEU A 57 -3.76 2.97 6.17
C LEU A 57 -3.16 4.30 6.63
N VAL A 58 -4.00 5.30 6.97
CA VAL A 58 -3.56 6.58 7.52
C VAL A 58 -2.80 6.36 8.84
N ASP A 59 -3.23 5.41 9.67
CA ASP A 59 -2.55 5.10 10.93
C ASP A 59 -1.19 4.43 10.69
N ALA A 60 -1.08 3.59 9.66
CA ALA A 60 0.20 2.97 9.27
C ALA A 60 1.21 4.02 8.76
N VAL A 61 0.76 4.97 7.91
CA VAL A 61 1.57 6.12 7.51
C VAL A 61 1.98 6.95 8.72
N ARG A 62 1.05 7.23 9.64
CA ARG A 62 1.30 7.99 10.87
C ARG A 62 2.36 7.33 11.74
N LEU A 63 2.30 6.01 11.94
CA LEU A 63 3.32 5.28 12.70
C LEU A 63 4.71 5.49 12.09
N ALA A 64 4.84 5.33 10.77
CA ALA A 64 6.12 5.50 10.08
C ALA A 64 6.67 6.94 10.22
N VAL A 65 5.79 7.94 10.13
CA VAL A 65 6.15 9.35 10.31
C VAL A 65 6.56 9.63 11.77
N GLU A 66 5.83 9.12 12.75
CA GLU A 66 6.18 9.27 14.17
C GLU A 66 7.54 8.64 14.48
N GLU A 67 7.83 7.44 13.97
CA GLU A 67 9.14 6.79 14.13
C GLU A 67 10.27 7.58 13.44
N ALA A 68 10.03 8.09 12.24
CA ALA A 68 10.99 8.94 11.54
C ALA A 68 11.29 10.23 12.33
N ASN A 69 10.25 10.87 12.85
CA ASN A 69 10.38 12.10 13.64
C ASN A 69 11.09 11.84 14.97
N ALA A 70 10.80 10.73 15.65
CA ALA A 70 11.49 10.32 16.87
C ALA A 70 13.00 10.10 16.65
N SER A 71 13.40 9.73 15.41
CA SER A 71 14.81 9.58 15.02
C SER A 71 15.41 10.83 14.33
N GLY A 72 14.81 12.02 14.54
CA GLY A 72 15.32 13.30 14.06
C GLY A 72 14.78 13.75 12.69
N GLY A 73 13.71 13.11 12.19
CA GLY A 73 13.07 13.47 10.93
C GLY A 73 13.97 13.22 9.72
N VAL A 74 13.87 14.06 8.71
CA VAL A 74 14.75 14.08 7.54
C VAL A 74 15.79 15.17 7.74
N ASN A 75 17.01 14.77 8.12
CA ASN A 75 18.15 15.69 8.34
C ASN A 75 17.83 16.88 9.26
N GLY A 76 17.11 16.60 10.37
CA GLY A 76 16.70 17.59 11.38
C GLY A 76 15.43 18.37 11.02
N ARG A 77 14.72 18.00 9.94
CA ARG A 77 13.40 18.54 9.60
C ARG A 77 12.33 17.52 9.97
N MET A 78 11.38 17.93 10.79
CA MET A 78 10.24 17.07 11.15
C MET A 78 9.30 16.89 9.96
N ILE A 79 8.68 15.72 9.87
CA ILE A 79 7.71 15.38 8.81
C ILE A 79 6.31 15.73 9.34
N GLU A 80 5.54 16.46 8.54
CA GLU A 80 4.15 16.81 8.79
C GLU A 80 3.24 16.10 7.77
N MET A 81 2.16 15.47 8.24
CA MET A 81 1.18 14.82 7.38
C MET A 81 0.01 15.76 7.09
N VAL A 82 -0.32 15.93 5.81
CA VAL A 82 -1.56 16.56 5.36
C VAL A 82 -2.46 15.47 4.78
N VAL A 83 -3.57 15.19 5.47
CA VAL A 83 -4.48 14.09 5.12
C VAL A 83 -5.71 14.64 4.40
N GLU A 84 -6.06 14.06 3.25
CA GLU A 84 -7.26 14.41 2.49
C GLU A 84 -8.15 13.16 2.30
N ASP A 85 -9.45 13.36 2.53
CA ASP A 85 -10.47 12.32 2.32
C ASP A 85 -10.83 12.25 0.83
N CYS A 86 -10.59 11.11 0.19
CA CYS A 86 -10.97 10.85 -1.21
C CYS A 86 -12.46 10.53 -1.38
N ARG A 87 -13.22 10.28 -0.33
CA ARG A 87 -14.68 10.02 -0.33
C ARG A 87 -15.14 8.86 -1.21
N SER A 88 -14.27 7.89 -1.46
CA SER A 88 -14.49 6.80 -2.42
C SER A 88 -14.81 7.28 -3.85
N ASP A 89 -14.34 8.48 -4.21
CA ASP A 89 -14.53 9.13 -5.51
C ASP A 89 -13.18 9.43 -6.16
N ALA A 90 -12.90 8.75 -7.27
CA ALA A 90 -11.61 8.83 -7.96
C ALA A 90 -11.33 10.25 -8.52
N ALA A 91 -12.34 10.91 -9.09
CA ALA A 91 -12.19 12.24 -9.67
C ALA A 91 -11.95 13.28 -8.58
N TYR A 92 -12.67 13.17 -7.46
CA TYR A 92 -12.46 14.02 -6.30
C TYR A 92 -11.07 13.80 -5.69
N CYS A 93 -10.60 12.56 -5.61
CA CYS A 93 -9.26 12.24 -5.13
C CYS A 93 -8.16 12.90 -5.98
N ALA A 94 -8.32 12.92 -7.31
CA ALA A 94 -7.39 13.64 -8.20
C ALA A 94 -7.37 15.15 -7.92
N GLN A 95 -8.51 15.76 -7.60
CA GLN A 95 -8.57 17.18 -7.20
C GLN A 95 -7.82 17.41 -5.88
N GLN A 96 -7.93 16.49 -4.92
CA GLN A 96 -7.19 16.58 -3.67
C GLN A 96 -5.68 16.38 -3.87
N ALA A 97 -5.27 15.51 -4.79
CA ALA A 97 -3.87 15.36 -5.19
C ALA A 97 -3.30 16.67 -5.76
N GLU A 98 -4.01 17.30 -6.70
CA GLU A 98 -3.61 18.60 -7.26
C GLU A 98 -3.50 19.67 -6.17
N LYS A 99 -4.45 19.72 -5.22
CA LYS A 99 -4.43 20.64 -4.07
C LYS A 99 -3.21 20.41 -3.18
N LEU A 100 -2.93 19.16 -2.81
CA LEU A 100 -1.80 18.80 -1.95
C LEU A 100 -0.46 19.22 -2.60
N ILE A 101 -0.30 19.00 -3.88
CA ILE A 101 0.91 19.37 -4.62
C ILE A 101 1.05 20.89 -4.73
N THR A 102 0.00 21.58 -5.22
CA THR A 102 0.11 22.98 -5.67
C THR A 102 -0.12 24.00 -4.57
N ARG A 103 -0.95 23.68 -3.56
CA ARG A 103 -1.31 24.62 -2.48
C ARG A 103 -0.64 24.28 -1.16
N GLU A 104 -0.60 23.00 -0.79
CA GLU A 104 0.01 22.56 0.46
C GLU A 104 1.54 22.38 0.34
N GLY A 105 2.04 22.20 -0.88
CA GLY A 105 3.47 22.07 -1.15
C GLY A 105 4.05 20.79 -0.55
N VAL A 106 3.31 19.67 -0.61
CA VAL A 106 3.81 18.39 -0.11
C VAL A 106 4.95 17.87 -0.99
N HIS A 107 5.85 17.06 -0.43
CA HIS A 107 7.03 16.55 -1.12
C HIS A 107 6.85 15.15 -1.68
N ALA A 108 5.83 14.42 -1.23
CA ALA A 108 5.40 13.14 -1.76
C ALA A 108 3.94 12.89 -1.38
N LEU A 109 3.24 12.06 -2.18
CA LEU A 109 1.89 11.57 -1.91
C LEU A 109 1.95 10.10 -1.53
N PHE A 110 1.13 9.70 -0.56
CA PHE A 110 0.95 8.32 -0.11
C PHE A 110 -0.54 8.00 -0.16
N GLY A 111 -0.95 7.01 -0.93
CA GLY A 111 -2.37 6.72 -0.95
C GLY A 111 -2.92 6.08 -2.20
N CYS A 112 -4.22 6.24 -2.38
CA CYS A 112 -5.13 5.49 -3.21
C CYS A 112 -5.23 4.01 -2.78
N TRP A 113 -6.41 3.46 -2.93
CA TRP A 113 -6.66 2.03 -2.87
C TRP A 113 -7.05 1.50 -4.24
N THR A 114 -8.15 1.98 -4.79
CA THR A 114 -8.68 1.48 -6.05
C THR A 114 -7.80 1.88 -7.23
N SER A 115 -7.75 1.03 -8.26
CA SER A 115 -7.10 1.38 -9.52
C SER A 115 -7.79 2.56 -10.20
N ALA A 116 -9.08 2.78 -9.94
CA ALA A 116 -9.80 3.99 -10.38
C ALA A 116 -9.16 5.25 -9.78
N CYS A 117 -8.92 5.28 -8.45
CA CYS A 117 -8.22 6.37 -7.79
C CYS A 117 -6.81 6.57 -8.37
N ARG A 118 -6.00 5.50 -8.46
CA ARG A 118 -4.64 5.60 -9.01
C ARG A 118 -4.64 6.17 -10.43
N LYS A 119 -5.51 5.67 -11.30
CA LYS A 119 -5.61 6.14 -12.69
C LYS A 119 -6.05 7.60 -12.80
N ALA A 120 -6.89 8.08 -11.90
CA ALA A 120 -7.27 9.49 -11.84
C ALA A 120 -6.15 10.38 -11.29
N VAL A 121 -5.39 9.91 -10.30
CA VAL A 121 -4.27 10.65 -9.67
C VAL A 121 -3.00 10.61 -10.53
N LYS A 122 -2.77 9.53 -11.31
CA LYS A 122 -1.59 9.35 -12.15
C LYS A 122 -1.29 10.55 -13.07
N PRO A 123 -2.23 11.07 -13.89
CA PRO A 123 -1.97 12.25 -14.73
C PRO A 123 -1.61 13.49 -13.92
N VAL A 124 -2.10 13.61 -12.69
CA VAL A 124 -1.78 14.74 -11.80
C VAL A 124 -0.32 14.67 -11.38
N VAL A 125 0.15 13.52 -10.86
CA VAL A 125 1.55 13.37 -10.43
C VAL A 125 2.53 13.45 -11.61
N GLU A 126 2.17 12.91 -12.77
CA GLU A 126 2.98 12.99 -13.98
C GLU A 126 3.10 14.44 -14.51
N LYS A 127 1.99 15.20 -14.53
CA LYS A 127 1.99 16.63 -14.89
C LYS A 127 2.93 17.47 -14.02
N HIS A 128 3.01 17.16 -12.74
CA HIS A 128 3.84 17.90 -11.78
C HIS A 128 5.20 17.23 -11.51
N HIS A 129 5.52 16.12 -12.20
CA HIS A 129 6.69 15.28 -11.95
C HIS A 129 6.84 14.89 -10.47
N HIS A 130 5.72 14.73 -9.79
CA HIS A 130 5.63 14.46 -8.36
C HIS A 130 5.64 12.95 -8.07
N LEU A 131 5.87 12.54 -6.80
CA LEU A 131 5.88 11.13 -6.41
C LEU A 131 4.57 10.72 -5.72
N LEU A 132 4.00 9.60 -6.17
CA LEU A 132 2.95 8.85 -5.47
C LEU A 132 3.52 7.51 -5.01
N PHE A 133 3.37 7.17 -3.73
CA PHE A 133 3.57 5.83 -3.20
C PHE A 133 2.21 5.12 -3.14
N TYR A 134 2.03 4.12 -4.00
CA TYR A 134 0.78 3.38 -4.15
C TYR A 134 0.86 2.03 -3.42
N PRO A 135 0.11 1.83 -2.28
CA PRO A 135 0.35 0.70 -1.38
C PRO A 135 -0.45 -0.56 -1.68
N VAL A 136 -1.33 -0.56 -2.68
CA VAL A 136 -2.28 -1.64 -2.89
C VAL A 136 -1.92 -2.46 -4.13
N GLN A 137 -2.25 -3.75 -4.11
CA GLN A 137 -2.17 -4.60 -5.30
C GLN A 137 -2.99 -4.02 -6.45
N TYR A 138 -2.61 -4.35 -7.67
CA TYR A 138 -3.34 -3.87 -8.84
C TYR A 138 -3.25 -4.84 -10.02
N GLU A 139 -4.02 -4.56 -11.05
CA GLU A 139 -4.14 -5.39 -12.26
C GLU A 139 -2.91 -5.39 -13.15
N GLY A 140 -1.92 -4.55 -12.90
CA GLY A 140 -0.81 -4.34 -13.82
C GLY A 140 -1.22 -3.55 -15.07
N LEU A 141 -0.59 -3.87 -16.19
CA LEU A 141 -0.76 -3.27 -17.52
C LEU A 141 -0.54 -1.75 -17.50
N GLU A 142 0.27 -1.28 -16.57
CA GLU A 142 0.60 0.12 -16.37
C GLU A 142 1.95 0.25 -15.67
N GLN A 143 2.68 1.30 -16.03
CA GLN A 143 3.86 1.79 -15.34
C GLN A 143 3.85 3.33 -15.33
N SER A 144 4.50 3.93 -14.35
CA SER A 144 4.74 5.36 -14.30
C SER A 144 6.07 5.65 -13.61
N PRO A 145 6.90 6.54 -14.14
CA PRO A 145 8.14 6.97 -13.48
C PRO A 145 7.88 7.81 -12.23
N ASP A 146 6.63 8.20 -12.01
CA ASP A 146 6.18 9.07 -10.92
C ASP A 146 5.39 8.31 -9.85
N ILE A 147 5.29 6.97 -9.96
CA ILE A 147 4.61 6.13 -8.98
C ILE A 147 5.57 5.04 -8.50
N ILE A 148 5.76 4.97 -7.19
CA ILE A 148 6.40 3.83 -6.52
C ILE A 148 5.30 2.88 -6.09
N TYR A 149 5.25 1.71 -6.70
CA TYR A 149 4.24 0.68 -6.43
C TYR A 149 4.72 -0.21 -5.27
N THR A 150 4.26 0.09 -4.06
CA THR A 150 4.60 -0.72 -2.88
C THR A 150 3.65 -1.91 -2.69
N GLY A 151 2.48 -1.87 -3.34
CA GLY A 151 1.58 -3.02 -3.49
C GLY A 151 2.07 -4.06 -4.49
N ALA A 152 1.36 -5.18 -4.59
CA ALA A 152 1.74 -6.30 -5.45
C ALA A 152 1.38 -6.09 -6.93
N ALA A 153 2.30 -6.43 -7.83
CA ALA A 153 2.03 -6.61 -9.25
C ALA A 153 1.27 -7.94 -9.51
N PRO A 154 0.68 -8.16 -10.70
CA PRO A 154 -0.11 -9.36 -10.98
C PRO A 154 0.62 -10.68 -10.71
N ASN A 155 1.90 -10.77 -11.06
CA ASN A 155 2.72 -11.97 -10.83
C ASN A 155 3.14 -12.16 -9.37
N GLN A 156 2.82 -11.22 -8.50
CA GLN A 156 3.09 -11.26 -7.06
C GLN A 156 1.84 -11.54 -6.23
N GLN A 157 0.63 -11.61 -6.82
CA GLN A 157 -0.61 -11.91 -6.12
C GLN A 157 -1.59 -12.75 -6.94
N ILE A 158 -2.25 -12.17 -7.95
CA ILE A 158 -3.38 -12.83 -8.64
C ILE A 158 -2.95 -14.07 -9.42
N ILE A 159 -1.79 -14.02 -10.08
CA ILE A 159 -1.27 -15.15 -10.87
C ILE A 159 -0.92 -16.34 -9.98
N PRO A 160 -0.05 -16.23 -8.95
CA PRO A 160 0.26 -17.36 -8.08
C PRO A 160 -0.98 -17.90 -7.35
N MET A 161 -1.90 -17.02 -6.93
CA MET A 161 -3.16 -17.44 -6.30
C MET A 161 -4.02 -18.28 -7.24
N ALA A 162 -4.25 -17.81 -8.46
CA ALA A 162 -5.08 -18.50 -9.45
C ALA A 162 -4.48 -19.88 -9.84
N LEU A 163 -3.16 -19.92 -10.07
CA LEU A 163 -2.46 -21.19 -10.35
C LEU A 163 -2.53 -22.17 -9.18
N TRP A 164 -2.33 -21.69 -7.96
CA TRP A 164 -2.42 -22.53 -6.77
C TRP A 164 -3.84 -23.08 -6.58
N ALA A 165 -4.87 -22.24 -6.77
CA ALA A 165 -6.27 -22.66 -6.70
C ALA A 165 -6.58 -23.74 -7.74
N LEU A 166 -6.17 -23.55 -9.01
CA LEU A 166 -6.36 -24.51 -10.09
C LEU A 166 -5.70 -25.88 -9.79
N GLN A 167 -4.48 -25.85 -9.22
CA GLN A 167 -3.72 -27.05 -8.91
C GLN A 167 -4.24 -27.81 -7.70
N ARG A 168 -4.83 -27.11 -6.71
CA ARG A 168 -5.18 -27.67 -5.40
C ARG A 168 -6.66 -27.89 -5.19
N LYS A 169 -7.54 -27.19 -5.91
CA LYS A 169 -8.99 -27.23 -5.69
C LYS A 169 -9.76 -27.85 -6.84
N GLY A 170 -9.25 -27.76 -8.05
CA GLY A 170 -9.89 -28.31 -9.26
C GLY A 170 -9.81 -27.34 -10.42
N LYS A 171 -10.50 -27.68 -11.52
CA LYS A 171 -10.36 -26.93 -12.78
C LYS A 171 -11.56 -26.07 -13.14
N ARG A 172 -12.67 -26.20 -12.41
CA ARG A 172 -13.93 -25.49 -12.69
C ARG A 172 -14.01 -24.28 -11.79
N PHE A 173 -14.00 -23.08 -12.35
CA PHE A 173 -13.96 -21.84 -11.56
C PHE A 173 -15.03 -20.85 -11.99
N TYR A 174 -15.36 -19.97 -11.05
CA TYR A 174 -16.27 -18.84 -11.22
C TYR A 174 -15.55 -17.55 -10.84
N LEU A 175 -15.82 -16.46 -11.57
CA LEU A 175 -15.23 -15.13 -11.30
C LEU A 175 -16.31 -14.18 -10.82
N ILE A 176 -16.04 -13.45 -9.73
CA ILE A 176 -16.87 -12.34 -9.27
C ILE A 176 -15.99 -11.13 -8.98
N GLY A 177 -16.43 -9.95 -9.39
CA GLY A 177 -15.67 -8.72 -9.18
C GLY A 177 -16.55 -7.49 -9.08
N SER A 178 -15.99 -6.42 -8.54
CA SER A 178 -16.59 -5.08 -8.65
C SER A 178 -16.46 -4.56 -10.09
N ASP A 179 -17.40 -3.73 -10.51
CA ASP A 179 -17.47 -3.28 -11.90
C ASP A 179 -16.65 -2.00 -12.11
N TYR A 180 -15.31 -2.16 -12.13
CA TYR A 180 -14.36 -1.11 -12.48
C TYR A 180 -13.06 -1.74 -13.03
N ILE A 181 -12.08 -0.93 -13.38
CA ILE A 181 -10.91 -1.35 -14.16
C ILE A 181 -10.11 -2.49 -13.52
N PHE A 182 -9.87 -2.49 -12.18
CA PHE A 182 -9.08 -3.52 -11.54
C PHE A 182 -9.70 -4.93 -11.67
N PRO A 183 -10.96 -5.19 -11.23
CA PRO A 183 -11.53 -6.54 -11.32
C PRO A 183 -11.66 -7.03 -12.76
N ARG A 184 -12.04 -6.17 -13.68
CA ARG A 184 -12.19 -6.57 -15.08
C ARG A 184 -10.86 -6.96 -15.72
N THR A 185 -9.80 -6.19 -15.49
CA THR A 185 -8.46 -6.49 -16.04
C THR A 185 -7.81 -7.67 -15.29
N ALA A 186 -7.93 -7.73 -13.96
CA ALA A 186 -7.44 -8.86 -13.18
C ALA A 186 -8.08 -10.18 -13.61
N ASN A 187 -9.40 -10.19 -13.79
CA ASN A 187 -10.13 -11.36 -14.25
C ASN A 187 -9.82 -11.71 -15.72
N LEU A 188 -9.52 -10.72 -16.58
CA LEU A 188 -9.02 -10.95 -17.93
C LEU A 188 -7.72 -11.74 -17.91
N ILE A 189 -6.74 -11.30 -17.11
CA ILE A 189 -5.44 -11.99 -16.96
C ILE A 189 -5.64 -13.40 -16.42
N VAL A 190 -6.49 -13.56 -15.42
CA VAL A 190 -6.79 -14.86 -14.81
C VAL A 190 -7.48 -15.80 -15.79
N LYS A 191 -8.47 -15.34 -16.55
CA LYS A 191 -9.15 -16.14 -17.58
C LYS A 191 -8.18 -16.67 -18.61
N ASP A 192 -7.34 -15.79 -19.14
CA ASP A 192 -6.34 -16.15 -20.15
C ASP A 192 -5.36 -17.21 -19.60
N LEU A 193 -4.84 -16.97 -18.41
CA LEU A 193 -3.91 -17.89 -17.74
C LEU A 193 -4.55 -19.24 -17.44
N LEU A 194 -5.72 -19.26 -16.79
CA LEU A 194 -6.35 -20.51 -16.38
C LEU A 194 -6.84 -21.33 -17.56
N HIS A 195 -7.32 -20.66 -18.63
CA HIS A 195 -7.67 -21.34 -19.87
C HIS A 195 -6.46 -22.06 -20.48
N ALA A 196 -5.32 -21.40 -20.56
CA ALA A 196 -4.07 -22.01 -21.05
C ALA A 196 -3.58 -23.19 -20.18
N GLN A 197 -3.98 -23.23 -18.90
CA GLN A 197 -3.68 -24.32 -17.97
C GLN A 197 -4.79 -25.40 -17.88
N GLY A 198 -5.76 -25.37 -18.79
CA GLY A 198 -6.87 -26.32 -18.86
C GLY A 198 -7.96 -26.09 -17.82
N GLY A 199 -8.08 -24.87 -17.31
CA GLY A 199 -9.19 -24.44 -16.47
C GLY A 199 -10.46 -24.20 -17.27
N GLN A 200 -11.61 -24.43 -16.64
CA GLN A 200 -12.95 -24.22 -17.21
C GLN A 200 -13.68 -23.12 -16.46
N LEU A 201 -13.88 -21.97 -17.11
CA LEU A 201 -14.72 -20.90 -16.59
C LEU A 201 -16.19 -21.32 -16.68
N LEU A 202 -16.89 -21.30 -15.55
CA LEU A 202 -18.32 -21.62 -15.46
C LEU A 202 -19.21 -20.38 -15.52
N GLY A 203 -18.71 -19.25 -15.08
CA GLY A 203 -19.42 -17.97 -15.11
C GLY A 203 -18.56 -16.83 -14.59
N GLU A 204 -18.99 -15.63 -14.94
CA GLU A 204 -18.32 -14.40 -14.58
C GLU A 204 -19.37 -13.31 -14.33
N ARG A 205 -19.26 -12.60 -13.20
CA ARG A 205 -20.19 -11.52 -12.85
C ARG A 205 -19.47 -10.34 -12.25
N TYR A 206 -19.91 -9.16 -12.67
CA TYR A 206 -19.45 -7.87 -12.13
C TYR A 206 -20.63 -7.13 -11.50
N LEU A 207 -20.38 -6.47 -10.37
CA LEU A 207 -21.36 -5.73 -9.60
C LEU A 207 -20.82 -4.33 -9.29
N PRO A 208 -21.66 -3.30 -9.21
CA PRO A 208 -21.20 -1.97 -8.82
C PRO A 208 -20.39 -2.00 -7.53
N LEU A 209 -19.38 -1.14 -7.40
CA LEU A 209 -18.64 -0.97 -6.16
C LEU A 209 -19.62 -0.57 -5.04
N GLY A 210 -19.55 -1.26 -3.89
CA GLY A 210 -20.50 -1.08 -2.79
C GLY A 210 -21.85 -1.79 -2.97
N ALA A 211 -22.02 -2.63 -4.01
CA ALA A 211 -23.27 -3.39 -4.21
C ALA A 211 -23.59 -4.28 -3.00
N SER A 212 -24.84 -4.27 -2.61
CA SER A 212 -25.39 -5.10 -1.51
C SER A 212 -26.20 -6.30 -2.00
N ASP A 213 -26.77 -6.27 -3.20
CA ASP A 213 -27.52 -7.39 -3.77
C ASP A 213 -26.56 -8.39 -4.45
N MET A 214 -26.41 -9.54 -3.79
CA MET A 214 -25.58 -10.65 -4.23
C MET A 214 -26.41 -11.86 -4.70
N ALA A 215 -27.74 -11.76 -4.68
CA ALA A 215 -28.65 -12.90 -4.88
C ALA A 215 -28.44 -13.62 -6.22
N ALA A 216 -28.32 -12.87 -7.32
CA ALA A 216 -28.10 -13.43 -8.65
C ALA A 216 -26.75 -14.14 -8.77
N ALA A 217 -25.69 -13.53 -8.25
CA ALA A 217 -24.33 -14.13 -8.28
C ALA A 217 -24.28 -15.43 -7.46
N VAL A 218 -24.81 -15.41 -6.26
CA VAL A 218 -24.83 -16.59 -5.36
C VAL A 218 -25.70 -17.71 -5.94
N LYS A 219 -26.85 -17.38 -6.56
CA LYS A 219 -27.69 -18.36 -7.25
C LYS A 219 -26.94 -19.05 -8.42
N GLU A 220 -26.18 -18.29 -9.19
CA GLU A 220 -25.35 -18.86 -10.27
C GLU A 220 -24.23 -19.75 -9.73
N ILE A 221 -23.52 -19.32 -8.69
CA ILE A 221 -22.46 -20.13 -8.05
C ILE A 221 -23.07 -21.44 -7.51
N ALA A 222 -24.23 -21.38 -6.85
CA ALA A 222 -24.93 -22.56 -6.34
C ALA A 222 -25.33 -23.53 -7.46
N ALA A 223 -25.81 -23.02 -8.60
CA ALA A 223 -26.22 -23.81 -9.75
C ALA A 223 -25.02 -24.44 -10.49
N GLN A 224 -23.97 -23.67 -10.70
CA GLN A 224 -22.78 -24.10 -11.46
C GLN A 224 -21.86 -25.01 -10.64
N ARG A 225 -21.85 -24.90 -9.32
CA ARG A 225 -21.00 -25.68 -8.41
C ARG A 225 -19.52 -25.67 -8.83
N PRO A 226 -18.89 -24.53 -8.90
CA PRO A 226 -17.47 -24.44 -9.23
C PRO A 226 -16.61 -25.12 -8.16
N ASP A 227 -15.42 -25.57 -8.56
CA ASP A 227 -14.44 -26.12 -7.62
C ASP A 227 -13.86 -25.01 -6.71
N PHE A 228 -13.87 -23.76 -7.22
CA PHE A 228 -13.52 -22.56 -6.46
C PHE A 228 -14.06 -21.29 -7.13
N VAL A 229 -14.14 -20.22 -6.34
CA VAL A 229 -14.48 -18.86 -6.79
C VAL A 229 -13.25 -17.96 -6.63
N LEU A 230 -12.94 -17.17 -7.65
CA LEU A 230 -11.99 -16.06 -7.56
C LEU A 230 -12.77 -14.76 -7.35
N ASN A 231 -12.46 -14.07 -6.26
CA ASN A 231 -13.16 -12.89 -5.79
C ASN A 231 -12.27 -11.65 -5.91
N THR A 232 -12.67 -10.73 -6.77
CA THR A 232 -12.07 -9.40 -6.97
C THR A 232 -13.03 -8.26 -6.59
N LEU A 233 -14.02 -8.54 -5.72
CA LEU A 233 -14.87 -7.51 -5.09
C LEU A 233 -14.02 -6.63 -4.16
N ASN A 234 -14.42 -5.38 -4.00
CA ASN A 234 -13.79 -4.42 -3.11
C ASN A 234 -14.81 -3.75 -2.18
N GLY A 235 -14.32 -3.22 -1.05
CA GLY A 235 -15.13 -2.51 -0.07
C GLY A 235 -16.26 -3.34 0.52
N ASP A 236 -17.36 -2.67 0.86
CA ASP A 236 -18.51 -3.26 1.56
C ASP A 236 -19.18 -4.42 0.81
N SER A 237 -19.02 -4.49 -0.52
CA SER A 237 -19.53 -5.60 -1.35
C SER A 237 -19.05 -6.97 -0.85
N ASN A 238 -17.85 -7.06 -0.29
CA ASN A 238 -17.30 -8.31 0.25
C ASN A 238 -18.15 -8.86 1.40
N GLN A 239 -18.53 -8.00 2.35
CA GLN A 239 -19.36 -8.42 3.47
C GLN A 239 -20.71 -8.99 2.99
N HIS A 240 -21.35 -8.31 2.05
CA HIS A 240 -22.62 -8.76 1.48
C HIS A 240 -22.49 -10.09 0.74
N PHE A 241 -21.39 -10.26 -0.01
CA PHE A 241 -21.11 -11.49 -0.74
C PHE A 241 -20.94 -12.70 0.20
N PHE A 242 -20.10 -12.60 1.22
CA PHE A 242 -19.87 -13.71 2.15
C PHE A 242 -21.10 -14.03 3.00
N ARG A 243 -21.89 -13.04 3.41
CA ARG A 243 -23.19 -13.27 4.07
C ARG A 243 -24.18 -14.01 3.17
N ALA A 244 -24.24 -13.64 1.88
CA ALA A 244 -25.10 -14.32 0.92
C ALA A 244 -24.66 -15.74 0.64
N LEU A 245 -23.35 -16.03 0.55
CA LEU A 245 -22.82 -17.40 0.46
C LEU A 245 -23.21 -18.24 1.67
N GLN A 246 -23.03 -17.70 2.87
CA GLN A 246 -23.40 -18.37 4.12
C GLN A 246 -24.90 -18.68 4.18
N ALA A 247 -25.75 -17.71 3.83
CA ALA A 247 -27.20 -17.88 3.77
C ALA A 247 -27.64 -18.95 2.76
N ALA A 248 -26.89 -19.11 1.66
CA ALA A 248 -27.11 -20.14 0.65
C ALA A 248 -26.49 -21.52 0.99
N GLY A 249 -25.83 -21.66 2.15
CA GLY A 249 -25.18 -22.90 2.57
C GLY A 249 -23.94 -23.27 1.74
N ILE A 250 -23.32 -22.27 1.08
CA ILE A 250 -22.09 -22.43 0.32
C ILE A 250 -20.92 -22.19 1.27
N THR A 251 -20.24 -23.27 1.66
CA THR A 251 -19.16 -23.27 2.64
C THR A 251 -17.79 -23.38 1.97
N ALA A 252 -16.73 -22.98 2.66
CA ALA A 252 -15.36 -23.06 2.19
C ALA A 252 -14.89 -24.49 1.84
N ASP A 253 -15.45 -25.50 2.51
CA ASP A 253 -15.13 -26.92 2.23
C ASP A 253 -15.69 -27.40 0.90
N LYS A 254 -16.83 -26.84 0.46
CA LYS A 254 -17.50 -27.21 -0.79
C LYS A 254 -17.05 -26.33 -1.97
N THR A 255 -16.99 -25.03 -1.73
CA THR A 255 -16.65 -24.04 -2.76
C THR A 255 -15.78 -22.95 -2.13
N PRO A 256 -14.47 -23.15 -2.00
CA PRO A 256 -13.57 -22.16 -1.44
C PRO A 256 -13.54 -20.91 -2.32
N VAL A 257 -13.51 -19.75 -1.67
CA VAL A 257 -13.33 -18.44 -2.30
C VAL A 257 -11.89 -18.00 -2.09
N PHE A 258 -11.28 -17.49 -3.15
CA PHE A 258 -9.95 -16.89 -3.17
C PHE A 258 -10.09 -15.39 -3.42
N SER A 259 -9.71 -14.58 -2.47
CA SER A 259 -9.91 -13.12 -2.49
C SER A 259 -8.61 -12.36 -2.70
N THR A 260 -8.67 -11.28 -3.48
CA THR A 260 -7.54 -10.38 -3.74
C THR A 260 -7.57 -9.11 -2.90
N SER A 261 -8.71 -8.80 -2.26
CA SER A 261 -8.94 -7.55 -1.54
C SER A 261 -9.59 -7.78 -0.16
N ILE A 262 -9.30 -8.92 0.46
CA ILE A 262 -9.69 -9.23 1.84
C ILE A 262 -8.45 -9.62 2.61
N ALA A 263 -8.21 -8.93 3.71
CA ALA A 263 -7.12 -9.18 4.63
C ALA A 263 -7.61 -9.12 6.08
N GLU A 264 -6.74 -8.96 7.05
CA GLU A 264 -7.09 -8.96 8.48
C GLU A 264 -8.07 -7.84 8.86
N VAL A 265 -7.97 -6.67 8.22
CA VAL A 265 -8.87 -5.53 8.47
C VAL A 265 -10.29 -5.88 8.05
N GLU A 266 -10.48 -6.46 6.86
CA GLU A 266 -11.80 -6.89 6.40
C GLU A 266 -12.36 -8.01 7.28
N LEU A 267 -11.54 -8.98 7.72
CA LEU A 267 -11.99 -10.02 8.66
C LEU A 267 -12.48 -9.43 9.97
N ALA A 268 -11.80 -8.41 10.49
CA ALA A 268 -12.18 -7.75 11.74
C ALA A 268 -13.51 -6.98 11.61
N THR A 269 -13.80 -6.41 10.45
CA THR A 269 -14.99 -5.59 10.21
C THR A 269 -16.21 -6.40 9.76
N MET A 270 -16.02 -7.41 8.91
CA MET A 270 -17.12 -8.24 8.38
C MET A 270 -17.67 -9.26 9.38
N GLY A 271 -16.84 -9.71 10.33
CA GLY A 271 -17.08 -10.85 11.18
C GLY A 271 -16.09 -11.97 10.86
N ARG A 272 -15.30 -12.35 11.85
CA ARG A 272 -14.14 -13.26 11.72
C ARG A 272 -14.50 -14.65 11.17
N ASP A 273 -15.69 -15.10 11.42
CA ASP A 273 -16.22 -16.42 11.03
C ASP A 273 -16.74 -16.48 9.59
N LEU A 274 -17.16 -15.34 9.02
CA LEU A 274 -17.74 -15.31 7.66
C LEU A 274 -16.77 -15.84 6.60
N MET A 275 -15.50 -15.56 6.74
CA MET A 275 -14.47 -15.98 5.77
C MET A 275 -13.66 -17.19 6.25
N ALA A 276 -13.97 -17.78 7.41
CA ALA A 276 -13.21 -18.91 7.92
C ALA A 276 -13.15 -20.07 6.94
N GLY A 277 -11.91 -20.55 6.66
CA GLY A 277 -11.66 -21.63 5.69
C GLY A 277 -11.47 -21.19 4.23
N HIS A 278 -11.87 -19.96 3.87
CA HIS A 278 -11.59 -19.36 2.56
C HIS A 278 -10.16 -18.83 2.49
N TYR A 279 -9.74 -18.31 1.34
CA TYR A 279 -8.35 -17.95 1.06
C TYR A 279 -8.20 -16.50 0.63
N ALA A 280 -7.02 -15.93 0.91
CA ALA A 280 -6.59 -14.66 0.35
C ALA A 280 -5.12 -14.76 -0.08
N ALA A 281 -4.68 -13.88 -0.98
CA ALA A 281 -3.29 -13.79 -1.40
C ALA A 281 -2.79 -12.35 -1.23
N TRP A 282 -1.60 -12.23 -0.61
CA TRP A 282 -0.95 -10.96 -0.31
C TRP A 282 0.57 -11.07 -0.26
N GLY A 283 1.27 -9.96 -0.22
CA GLY A 283 2.71 -9.91 0.06
C GLY A 283 3.04 -9.92 1.55
N TYR A 284 2.05 -9.69 2.40
CA TYR A 284 2.18 -9.67 3.85
C TYR A 284 0.92 -10.22 4.52
N PHE A 285 1.08 -10.86 5.68
CA PHE A 285 0.03 -11.17 6.64
C PHE A 285 0.54 -10.86 8.04
N GLN A 286 -0.32 -10.36 8.93
CA GLN A 286 0.05 -10.08 10.33
C GLN A 286 0.62 -11.31 11.05
N SER A 287 0.22 -12.50 10.63
CA SER A 287 0.66 -13.78 11.19
C SER A 287 2.07 -14.24 10.78
N LEU A 288 2.81 -13.47 9.96
CA LEU A 288 4.17 -13.81 9.56
C LEU A 288 5.10 -13.92 10.78
N ASP A 289 5.80 -15.06 10.88
CA ASP A 289 6.66 -15.38 12.01
C ASP A 289 8.12 -14.94 11.77
N ASN A 290 8.37 -13.64 11.94
CA ASN A 290 9.71 -13.08 11.97
C ASN A 290 9.80 -11.94 13.00
N ALA A 291 11.00 -11.59 13.43
CA ALA A 291 11.25 -10.62 14.49
C ALA A 291 10.80 -9.21 14.12
N GLU A 292 11.05 -8.80 12.89
CA GLU A 292 10.68 -7.47 12.37
C GLU A 292 9.15 -7.29 12.39
N ASN A 293 8.42 -8.31 11.94
CA ASN A 293 6.96 -8.29 11.97
C ASN A 293 6.41 -8.25 13.40
N LYS A 294 6.90 -9.10 14.28
CA LYS A 294 6.46 -9.11 15.70
C LYS A 294 6.65 -7.73 16.35
N ALA A 295 7.81 -7.11 16.12
CA ALA A 295 8.09 -5.77 16.64
C ALA A 295 7.19 -4.69 16.02
N PHE A 296 6.92 -4.77 14.71
CA PHE A 296 6.01 -3.84 14.01
C PHE A 296 4.57 -3.95 14.53
N VAL A 297 4.04 -5.18 14.63
CA VAL A 297 2.69 -5.44 15.16
C VAL A 297 2.56 -4.93 16.59
N GLU A 298 3.56 -5.16 17.45
CA GLU A 298 3.54 -4.70 18.84
C GLU A 298 3.54 -3.17 18.92
N ARG A 299 4.42 -2.47 18.16
CA ARG A 299 4.45 -0.99 18.13
C ARG A 299 3.13 -0.40 17.64
N PHE A 300 2.56 -0.98 16.57
CA PHE A 300 1.27 -0.53 16.05
C PHE A 300 0.16 -0.67 17.10
N LYS A 301 0.06 -1.84 17.75
CA LYS A 301 -0.95 -2.11 18.78
C LYS A 301 -0.76 -1.27 20.04
N GLN A 302 0.47 -0.98 20.42
CA GLN A 302 0.76 -0.07 21.53
C GLN A 302 0.28 1.35 21.22
N ARG A 303 0.46 1.80 19.97
CA ARG A 303 0.11 3.17 19.57
C ARG A 303 -1.39 3.35 19.31
N PHE A 304 -2.05 2.40 18.65
CA PHE A 304 -3.40 2.55 18.14
C PHE A 304 -4.46 1.66 18.82
N GLY A 305 -4.06 0.75 19.70
CA GLY A 305 -4.95 -0.11 20.46
C GLY A 305 -4.68 -1.60 20.24
N ARG A 306 -4.84 -2.39 21.29
CA ARG A 306 -4.53 -3.82 21.31
C ARG A 306 -5.41 -4.65 20.37
N GLU A 307 -6.65 -4.20 20.12
CA GLU A 307 -7.62 -4.88 19.25
C GLU A 307 -7.40 -4.60 17.76
N ARG A 308 -6.56 -3.61 17.44
CA ARG A 308 -6.28 -3.25 16.05
C ARG A 308 -5.45 -4.34 15.37
N VAL A 309 -5.72 -4.52 14.09
CA VAL A 309 -4.99 -5.45 13.22
C VAL A 309 -4.23 -4.69 12.14
N LEU A 310 -3.24 -5.36 11.57
CA LEU A 310 -2.45 -4.92 10.43
C LEU A 310 -2.69 -5.85 9.25
N ASP A 311 -2.58 -5.32 8.05
CA ASP A 311 -2.70 -6.05 6.80
C ASP A 311 -1.64 -5.61 5.76
N ASP A 312 -1.67 -6.23 4.58
CA ASP A 312 -0.71 -5.93 3.49
C ASP A 312 -0.74 -4.45 3.06
N PRO A 313 -1.89 -3.82 2.75
CA PRO A 313 -1.92 -2.41 2.36
C PRO A 313 -1.40 -1.45 3.45
N MET A 314 -1.65 -1.76 4.71
CA MET A 314 -1.10 -0.99 5.84
C MET A 314 0.42 -1.14 5.94
N GLU A 315 0.94 -2.37 5.82
CA GLU A 315 2.39 -2.62 5.81
C GLU A 315 3.05 -1.95 4.61
N ALA A 316 2.47 -2.05 3.43
CA ALA A 316 2.97 -1.41 2.22
C ALA A 316 2.97 0.12 2.31
N SER A 317 1.97 0.72 2.98
CA SER A 317 1.91 2.15 3.28
C SER A 317 3.04 2.57 4.24
N TYR A 318 3.25 1.82 5.31
CA TYR A 318 4.35 2.02 6.26
C TYR A 318 5.71 1.92 5.57
N VAL A 319 5.91 0.91 4.74
CA VAL A 319 7.15 0.69 3.97
C VAL A 319 7.39 1.81 2.96
N GLY A 320 6.34 2.30 2.29
CA GLY A 320 6.44 3.42 1.37
C GLY A 320 7.01 4.68 2.03
N VAL A 321 6.52 5.02 3.23
CA VAL A 321 7.06 6.15 3.99
C VAL A 321 8.51 5.90 4.40
N LYS A 322 8.86 4.71 4.85
CA LYS A 322 10.24 4.38 5.23
C LYS A 322 11.20 4.48 4.03
N LEU A 323 10.82 3.98 2.87
CA LEU A 323 11.61 4.13 1.64
C LEU A 323 11.84 5.59 1.29
N TRP A 324 10.77 6.40 1.36
CA TRP A 324 10.88 7.84 1.10
C TRP A 324 11.79 8.54 2.11
N VAL A 325 11.66 8.25 3.40
CA VAL A 325 12.47 8.85 4.47
C VAL A 325 13.96 8.52 4.29
N GLU A 326 14.30 7.25 4.01
CA GLU A 326 15.69 6.85 3.81
C GLU A 326 16.28 7.48 2.54
N ALA A 327 15.51 7.57 1.45
CA ALA A 327 15.93 8.26 0.25
C ALA A 327 16.16 9.75 0.51
N ALA A 328 15.21 10.43 1.17
CA ALA A 328 15.30 11.85 1.47
C ALA A 328 16.46 12.19 2.43
N ARG A 329 16.77 11.28 3.38
CA ARG A 329 17.93 11.44 4.29
C ARG A 329 19.26 11.35 3.57
N SER A 330 19.38 10.43 2.61
CA SER A 330 20.65 10.18 1.91
C SER A 330 21.11 11.33 1.01
N GLN A 331 20.17 12.16 0.54
CA GLN A 331 20.47 13.26 -0.39
C GLN A 331 20.49 14.65 0.25
N ASP A 332 20.13 14.78 1.52
CA ASP A 332 19.90 16.07 2.23
C ASP A 332 18.95 17.02 1.44
N GLN A 333 18.19 16.45 0.51
CA GLN A 333 17.36 17.19 -0.46
C GLN A 333 16.04 16.48 -0.66
N THR A 334 15.05 17.26 -1.04
CA THR A 334 13.78 16.78 -1.55
C THR A 334 13.67 16.97 -3.07
N ASP A 335 14.83 17.03 -3.76
CA ASP A 335 14.90 17.01 -5.21
C ASP A 335 14.32 15.70 -5.76
N LEU A 336 13.23 15.81 -6.50
CA LEU A 336 12.46 14.66 -6.96
C LEU A 336 13.23 13.78 -7.97
N VAL A 337 14.13 14.35 -8.76
CA VAL A 337 14.93 13.58 -9.72
C VAL A 337 15.94 12.70 -9.00
N LEU A 338 16.69 13.29 -8.07
CA LEU A 338 17.66 12.56 -7.27
C LEU A 338 16.97 11.54 -6.35
N LEU A 339 15.83 11.92 -5.79
CA LEU A 339 15.04 11.03 -4.93
C LEU A 339 14.61 9.77 -5.66
N LYS A 340 14.11 9.88 -6.91
CA LYS A 340 13.74 8.73 -7.74
C LYS A 340 14.93 7.81 -8.02
N ILE A 341 16.10 8.38 -8.35
CA ILE A 341 17.33 7.60 -8.58
C ILE A 341 17.71 6.82 -7.32
N VAL A 342 17.67 7.46 -6.16
CA VAL A 342 18.03 6.82 -4.89
C VAL A 342 17.02 5.75 -4.50
N LEU A 343 15.71 6.00 -4.69
CA LEU A 343 14.66 5.03 -4.39
C LEU A 343 14.88 3.71 -5.13
N THR A 344 15.26 3.75 -6.42
CA THR A 344 15.49 2.53 -7.22
C THR A 344 16.80 1.81 -6.88
N GLN A 345 17.62 2.36 -5.98
CA GLN A 345 18.83 1.70 -5.46
C GLN A 345 18.67 1.17 -4.03
N GLN A 346 17.48 1.35 -3.45
CA GLN A 346 17.25 0.98 -2.05
C GLN A 346 16.83 -0.47 -1.90
N THR A 347 17.37 -1.07 -0.84
CA THR A 347 16.93 -2.34 -0.27
C THR A 347 16.63 -2.09 1.20
N LEU A 348 15.45 -2.52 1.65
CA LEU A 348 15.00 -2.30 3.02
C LEU A 348 14.55 -3.62 3.67
N ARG A 349 14.94 -3.81 4.93
CA ARG A 349 14.39 -4.87 5.77
C ARG A 349 13.07 -4.38 6.37
N THR A 350 12.00 -5.13 6.14
CA THR A 350 10.62 -4.76 6.46
C THR A 350 9.88 -5.90 7.15
N PRO A 351 8.67 -5.69 7.71
CA PRO A 351 7.87 -6.76 8.30
C PRO A 351 7.59 -7.94 7.35
N GLN A 352 7.42 -7.69 6.05
CA GLN A 352 7.25 -8.75 5.05
C GLN A 352 8.57 -9.46 4.65
N GLY A 353 9.71 -8.94 5.10
CA GLY A 353 11.03 -9.41 4.74
C GLY A 353 11.87 -8.34 4.05
N ILE A 354 12.81 -8.76 3.19
CA ILE A 354 13.63 -7.81 2.41
C ILE A 354 12.86 -7.41 1.16
N VAL A 355 12.75 -6.11 0.93
CA VAL A 355 12.20 -5.52 -0.29
C VAL A 355 13.25 -4.66 -0.99
N ALA A 356 13.16 -4.54 -2.30
CA ALA A 356 13.96 -3.62 -3.10
C ALA A 356 13.06 -2.96 -4.14
N VAL A 357 13.32 -1.70 -4.46
CA VAL A 357 12.60 -1.01 -5.54
C VAL A 357 13.23 -1.42 -6.87
N ASP A 358 12.44 -1.99 -7.75
CA ASP A 358 12.88 -2.36 -9.08
C ASP A 358 13.14 -1.11 -9.93
N TYR A 359 14.32 -1.09 -10.58
CA TYR A 359 14.77 0.07 -11.35
C TYR A 359 13.90 0.33 -12.58
N ASP A 360 13.49 -0.73 -13.27
CA ASP A 360 12.81 -0.60 -14.57
C ASP A 360 11.32 -0.30 -14.40
N THR A 361 10.72 -0.80 -13.31
CA THR A 361 9.27 -0.78 -13.14
C THR A 361 8.77 0.07 -11.97
N GLN A 362 9.66 0.51 -11.08
CA GLN A 362 9.34 1.23 -9.82
C GLN A 362 8.43 0.44 -8.87
N HIS A 363 8.39 -0.88 -9.00
CA HIS A 363 7.68 -1.79 -8.11
C HIS A 363 8.63 -2.41 -7.08
N LEU A 364 8.06 -2.95 -6.00
CA LEU A 364 8.84 -3.69 -5.03
C LEU A 364 9.06 -5.15 -5.46
N TRP A 365 10.31 -5.63 -5.35
CA TRP A 365 10.56 -7.04 -5.21
C TRP A 365 10.04 -7.49 -3.86
N LYS A 366 9.10 -8.43 -3.84
CA LYS A 366 8.47 -8.91 -2.61
C LYS A 366 8.03 -10.37 -2.72
N LYS A 367 7.85 -11.03 -1.58
CA LYS A 367 7.27 -12.37 -1.55
C LYS A 367 5.78 -12.33 -1.81
N ALA A 368 5.25 -13.46 -2.25
CA ALA A 368 3.83 -13.72 -2.33
C ALA A 368 3.45 -14.83 -1.35
N TYR A 369 2.31 -14.68 -0.71
CA TYR A 369 1.76 -15.65 0.24
C TYR A 369 0.31 -15.95 -0.12
N ILE A 370 -0.13 -17.18 0.19
CA ILE A 370 -1.55 -17.54 0.21
C ILE A 370 -1.88 -17.93 1.64
N GLY A 371 -2.85 -17.24 2.23
CA GLY A 371 -3.35 -17.46 3.56
C GLY A 371 -4.74 -18.08 3.54
N LYS A 372 -5.00 -19.04 4.44
CA LYS A 372 -6.32 -19.56 4.75
C LYS A 372 -6.86 -18.84 5.97
N ALA A 373 -8.03 -18.23 5.86
CA ALA A 373 -8.63 -17.48 6.95
C ALA A 373 -9.03 -18.41 8.10
N ARG A 374 -8.71 -18.00 9.31
CA ARG A 374 -8.98 -18.69 10.57
C ARG A 374 -10.16 -18.03 11.30
N VAL A 375 -10.77 -18.75 12.20
CA VAL A 375 -11.90 -18.24 13.02
C VAL A 375 -11.50 -17.11 13.99
N ASP A 376 -10.20 -16.96 14.27
CA ASP A 376 -9.67 -15.89 15.12
C ASP A 376 -9.42 -14.56 14.36
N GLY A 377 -9.72 -14.53 13.06
CA GLY A 377 -9.51 -13.35 12.19
C GLY A 377 -8.07 -13.16 11.73
N GLN A 378 -7.25 -14.21 11.81
CA GLN A 378 -5.91 -14.26 11.28
C GLN A 378 -5.82 -15.25 10.12
N PHE A 379 -4.68 -15.26 9.41
CA PHE A 379 -4.44 -16.20 8.32
C PHE A 379 -3.37 -17.24 8.69
N GLU A 380 -3.64 -18.49 8.34
CA GLU A 380 -2.65 -19.55 8.27
C GLU A 380 -1.97 -19.51 6.89
N ILE A 381 -0.66 -19.35 6.86
CA ILE A 381 0.09 -19.34 5.59
C ILE A 381 0.15 -20.78 5.04
N VAL A 382 -0.56 -21.04 3.95
CA VAL A 382 -0.62 -22.37 3.29
C VAL A 382 0.31 -22.48 2.09
N TRP A 383 0.81 -21.36 1.60
CA TRP A 383 1.80 -21.28 0.53
C TRP A 383 2.56 -19.96 0.58
N GLN A 384 3.82 -19.99 0.18
CA GLN A 384 4.65 -18.81 -0.03
C GLN A 384 5.62 -19.02 -1.19
N SER A 385 6.03 -17.95 -1.85
CA SER A 385 7.11 -17.98 -2.81
C SER A 385 8.44 -18.27 -2.12
N ALA A 386 9.32 -19.05 -2.79
CA ALA A 386 10.63 -19.39 -2.23
C ALA A 386 11.51 -18.16 -2.02
N GLN A 387 11.47 -17.22 -2.97
CA GLN A 387 12.25 -15.98 -2.99
C GLN A 387 11.33 -14.78 -3.23
N PRO A 388 11.77 -13.53 -2.97
CA PRO A 388 11.11 -12.36 -3.49
C PRO A 388 10.95 -12.46 -5.02
N ILE A 389 9.76 -12.13 -5.50
CA ILE A 389 9.40 -12.21 -6.92
C ILE A 389 9.76 -10.88 -7.59
N HIS A 390 10.48 -10.95 -8.70
CA HIS A 390 10.68 -9.79 -9.58
C HIS A 390 9.32 -9.29 -10.09
N PRO A 391 8.99 -8.01 -9.92
CA PRO A 391 7.69 -7.50 -10.37
C PRO A 391 7.58 -7.55 -11.89
N ALA A 392 6.43 -8.00 -12.38
CA ALA A 392 6.08 -7.99 -13.80
C ALA A 392 4.69 -7.36 -13.95
N PRO A 393 4.62 -6.03 -14.05
CA PRO A 393 3.35 -5.33 -14.26
C PRO A 393 2.65 -5.78 -15.55
N PHE A 394 3.42 -6.14 -16.57
CA PHE A 394 2.91 -6.84 -17.76
C PHE A 394 3.30 -8.32 -17.65
N PRO A 395 2.34 -9.25 -17.41
CA PRO A 395 2.66 -10.67 -17.33
C PRO A 395 3.35 -11.15 -18.61
N PHE A 396 4.50 -11.80 -18.46
CA PHE A 396 5.49 -12.05 -19.53
C PHE A 396 5.09 -13.09 -20.59
N TYR A 397 3.96 -13.78 -20.41
CA TYR A 397 3.46 -14.77 -21.39
C TYR A 397 2.66 -14.15 -22.53
N ARG A 398 2.49 -12.83 -22.55
CA ARG A 398 2.05 -12.01 -23.69
C ARG A 398 2.87 -10.72 -23.73
N SER A 399 2.97 -10.12 -24.90
CA SER A 399 3.59 -8.81 -25.06
C SER A 399 2.73 -7.71 -24.41
N PRO A 400 3.34 -6.58 -23.99
CA PRO A 400 2.59 -5.43 -23.49
C PRO A 400 1.52 -4.93 -24.47
N ALA A 401 1.81 -4.94 -25.77
CA ALA A 401 0.85 -4.52 -26.79
C ALA A 401 -0.38 -5.42 -26.85
N GLU A 402 -0.21 -6.74 -26.76
CA GLU A 402 -1.33 -7.70 -26.72
C GLU A 402 -2.17 -7.47 -25.45
N TRP A 403 -1.53 -7.31 -24.29
CA TRP A 403 -2.24 -7.02 -23.05
C TRP A 403 -3.06 -5.75 -23.12
N LEU A 404 -2.49 -4.66 -23.63
CA LEU A 404 -3.20 -3.38 -23.76
C LEU A 404 -4.36 -3.48 -24.76
N ALA A 405 -4.19 -4.18 -25.88
CA ALA A 405 -5.27 -4.44 -26.83
C ALA A 405 -6.42 -5.24 -26.20
N MET A 406 -6.10 -6.28 -25.41
CA MET A 406 -7.10 -7.05 -24.67
C MET A 406 -7.82 -6.21 -23.61
N GLN A 407 -7.11 -5.35 -22.90
CA GLN A 407 -7.70 -4.45 -21.91
C GLN A 407 -8.62 -3.41 -22.57
N GLN A 408 -8.22 -2.84 -23.71
CA GLN A 408 -9.03 -1.88 -24.48
C GLN A 408 -10.32 -2.50 -25.05
N ALA A 409 -10.31 -3.82 -25.29
CA ALA A 409 -11.49 -4.54 -25.74
C ALA A 409 -12.48 -4.87 -24.60
N LEU A 410 -12.14 -4.59 -23.35
CA LEU A 410 -13.09 -4.71 -22.23
C LEU A 410 -14.22 -3.67 -22.41
N PRO A 411 -15.45 -3.96 -21.94
CA PRO A 411 -16.50 -2.96 -21.89
C PRO A 411 -16.00 -1.69 -21.21
N GLU A 412 -16.42 -0.55 -21.74
CA GLU A 412 -16.08 0.75 -21.17
C GLU A 412 -16.56 0.77 -19.71
N VAL A 413 -15.63 0.85 -18.79
CA VAL A 413 -15.90 0.86 -17.36
C VAL A 413 -15.66 2.30 -16.91
N LEU A 414 -16.65 2.90 -16.32
CA LEU A 414 -16.47 4.20 -15.67
C LEU A 414 -15.35 4.07 -14.62
N PRO A 415 -14.44 5.03 -14.57
CA PRO A 415 -13.33 5.04 -13.61
C PRO A 415 -13.81 5.03 -12.16
#